data_c5af2d795a9b13c7b4727dbf49264373
#
_entry.id   c5af2d795a9b13c7b4727dbf49264373
#
_cell.length_a   1.000
_cell.length_b   1.000
_cell.length_c   1.000
_cell.angle_alpha   90.00
_cell.angle_beta   90.00
_cell.angle_gamma   90.00
#
_symmetry.space_group_name_H-M   'P 1'
#
loop_
_entity.id
_entity.type
_entity.pdbx_description
1 polymer ?
#
loop_
_entity_poly.entity_id
_entity_poly.type
_entity_poly.pdbx_seq_one_letter_code
_entity_poly.pdbx_strand_id
1 'polypeptide(L)'
;LLGVIAHEVGHLAAGHLIRRREAIEDSQNITSIGLVLGSLAAATTQSGEVAAATAFGTQTARINSLLKFSRSQENAADQAAVNYLIATDTSPLGMLEFLKILEQEESLVIDRRSQYATTHPHTHNRINFVKNQIDLYPDLSPRLDAQKRDRHDRVIAKLLSLIHISEPTRHLL
;
A
#
# COMPACT_ATOMS: atom_id res chain seq x y z
N LEU A 1 3.15 3.22 15.27
CA LEU A 1 4.03 4.15 14.55
C LEU A 1 5.27 3.45 13.98
N LEU A 2 6.07 2.71 14.78
CA LEU A 2 7.30 2.06 14.29
C LEU A 2 7.04 1.10 13.13
N GLY A 3 5.95 0.34 13.14
CA GLY A 3 5.57 -0.55 12.04
C GLY A 3 5.32 0.19 10.74
N VAL A 4 4.66 1.35 10.80
CA VAL A 4 4.44 2.21 9.61
C VAL A 4 5.76 2.76 9.10
N ILE A 5 6.61 3.29 9.99
CA ILE A 5 7.93 3.80 9.59
C ILE A 5 8.78 2.71 8.94
N ALA A 6 8.80 1.50 9.52
CA ALA A 6 9.55 0.38 8.97
C ALA A 6 9.03 -0.01 7.57
N HIS A 7 7.72 0.04 7.36
CA HIS A 7 7.08 -0.21 6.06
C HIS A 7 7.48 0.84 5.01
N GLU A 8 7.42 2.13 5.35
CA GLU A 8 7.86 3.21 4.46
C GLU A 8 9.37 3.12 4.12
N VAL A 9 10.19 2.76 5.10
CA VAL A 9 11.62 2.47 4.86
C VAL A 9 11.79 1.28 3.92
N GLY A 10 10.92 0.27 4.02
CA GLY A 10 10.86 -0.86 3.08
C GLY A 10 10.61 -0.40 1.65
N HIS A 11 9.64 0.51 1.44
CA HIS A 11 9.38 1.10 0.13
C HIS A 11 10.58 1.86 -0.42
N LEU A 12 11.24 2.66 0.41
CA LEU A 12 12.43 3.43 0.01
C LEU A 12 13.59 2.50 -0.36
N ALA A 13 13.89 1.52 0.48
CA ALA A 13 14.98 0.57 0.28
C ALA A 13 14.80 -0.28 -0.99
N ALA A 14 13.57 -0.65 -1.31
CA ALA A 14 13.24 -1.39 -2.52
C ALA A 14 13.12 -0.51 -3.79
N GLY A 15 13.23 0.82 -3.67
CA GLY A 15 13.12 1.74 -4.81
C GLY A 15 11.72 1.74 -5.45
N HIS A 16 10.66 1.49 -4.68
CA HIS A 16 9.30 1.32 -5.19
C HIS A 16 8.78 2.57 -5.92
N LEU A 17 9.20 3.77 -5.52
CA LEU A 17 8.81 5.01 -6.18
C LEU A 17 9.29 5.06 -7.65
N ILE A 18 10.53 4.63 -7.89
CA ILE A 18 11.13 4.59 -9.25
C ILE A 18 10.44 3.51 -10.08
N ARG A 19 10.33 2.30 -9.53
CA ARG A 19 9.69 1.15 -10.21
C ARG A 19 8.22 1.39 -10.53
N ARG A 20 7.51 2.19 -9.72
CA ARG A 20 6.12 2.57 -10.00
C ARG A 20 6.02 3.39 -11.28
N ARG A 21 6.98 4.27 -11.54
CA ARG A 21 7.03 5.04 -12.78
C ARG A 21 7.24 4.12 -13.99
N GLU A 22 8.19 3.20 -13.91
CA GLU A 22 8.43 2.19 -14.95
C GLU A 22 7.17 1.35 -15.22
N ALA A 23 6.49 0.87 -14.17
CA ALA A 23 5.26 0.10 -14.31
C ALA A 23 4.12 0.88 -14.98
N ILE A 24 4.04 2.19 -14.76
CA ILE A 24 3.07 3.06 -15.45
C ILE A 24 3.43 3.16 -16.94
N GLU A 25 4.70 3.35 -17.28
CA GLU A 25 5.18 3.41 -18.66
C GLU A 25 4.91 2.07 -19.39
N ASP A 26 5.21 0.94 -18.77
CA ASP A 26 4.90 -0.40 -19.29
C ASP A 26 3.40 -0.61 -19.49
N SER A 27 2.57 -0.11 -18.59
CA SER A 27 1.12 -0.19 -18.73
C SER A 27 0.58 0.62 -19.90
N GLN A 28 1.24 1.71 -20.27
CA GLN A 28 0.91 2.49 -21.47
C GLN A 28 1.27 1.73 -22.75
N ASN A 29 2.38 1.00 -22.75
CA ASN A 29 2.77 0.13 -23.86
C ASN A 29 1.74 -0.97 -24.11
N ILE A 30 1.20 -1.60 -23.04
CA ILE A 30 0.09 -2.57 -23.14
C ILE A 30 -1.11 -1.95 -23.84
N THR A 31 -1.46 -0.70 -23.48
CA THR A 31 -2.59 0.02 -24.08
C THR A 31 -2.34 0.29 -25.56
N SER A 32 -1.15 0.73 -25.92
CA SER A 32 -0.79 1.05 -27.32
C SER A 32 -0.82 -0.20 -28.20
N ILE A 33 -0.25 -1.31 -27.73
CA ILE A 33 -0.27 -2.61 -28.44
C ILE A 33 -1.72 -3.10 -28.61
N GLY A 34 -2.52 -3.02 -27.54
CA GLY A 34 -3.92 -3.43 -27.58
C GLY A 34 -4.77 -2.61 -28.56
N LEU A 35 -4.51 -1.30 -28.65
CA LEU A 35 -5.21 -0.44 -29.62
C LEU A 35 -4.82 -0.79 -31.06
N VAL A 36 -3.54 -1.04 -31.35
CA VAL A 36 -3.08 -1.44 -32.67
C VAL A 36 -3.69 -2.79 -33.07
N LEU A 37 -3.62 -3.79 -32.22
CA LEU A 37 -4.20 -5.11 -32.49
C LEU A 37 -5.73 -5.04 -32.62
N GLY A 38 -6.39 -4.27 -31.76
CA GLY A 38 -7.84 -4.05 -31.80
C GLY A 38 -8.31 -3.34 -33.07
N SER A 39 -7.57 -2.32 -33.52
CA SER A 39 -7.90 -1.63 -34.76
C SER A 39 -7.71 -2.53 -35.99
N LEU A 40 -6.66 -3.36 -36.02
CA LEU A 40 -6.43 -4.33 -37.07
C LEU A 40 -7.54 -5.41 -37.10
N ALA A 41 -7.91 -5.95 -35.93
CA ALA A 41 -8.98 -6.94 -35.82
C ALA A 41 -10.34 -6.34 -36.24
N ALA A 42 -10.65 -5.12 -35.83
CA ALA A 42 -11.87 -4.42 -36.22
C ALA A 42 -11.92 -4.15 -37.71
N ALA A 43 -10.80 -3.78 -38.34
CA ALA A 43 -10.70 -3.54 -39.76
C ALA A 43 -10.89 -4.83 -40.61
N THR A 44 -10.39 -5.97 -40.12
CA THR A 44 -10.53 -7.27 -40.79
C THR A 44 -11.90 -7.87 -40.64
N THR A 45 -12.55 -7.70 -39.46
CA THR A 45 -13.88 -8.23 -39.18
C THR A 45 -15.02 -7.27 -39.53
N GLN A 46 -14.72 -6.01 -39.78
CA GLN A 46 -15.67 -4.91 -39.97
C GLN A 46 -16.70 -4.82 -38.80
N SER A 47 -16.31 -5.25 -37.60
CA SER A 47 -17.15 -5.33 -36.44
C SER A 47 -16.73 -4.30 -35.39
N GLY A 48 -17.64 -3.39 -35.06
CA GLY A 48 -17.48 -2.45 -33.96
C GLY A 48 -17.45 -3.14 -32.59
N GLU A 49 -18.10 -4.29 -32.44
CA GLU A 49 -18.08 -5.09 -31.22
C GLU A 49 -16.68 -5.63 -30.91
N VAL A 50 -15.94 -6.08 -31.94
CA VAL A 50 -14.55 -6.54 -31.78
C VAL A 50 -13.66 -5.42 -31.32
N ALA A 51 -13.82 -4.21 -31.88
CA ALA A 51 -13.09 -3.03 -31.43
C ALA A 51 -13.36 -2.70 -29.95
N ALA A 52 -14.64 -2.68 -29.56
CA ALA A 52 -15.05 -2.41 -28.17
C ALA A 52 -14.53 -3.48 -27.21
N ALA A 53 -14.67 -4.77 -27.55
CA ALA A 53 -14.18 -5.88 -26.72
C ALA A 53 -12.66 -5.82 -26.52
N THR A 54 -11.91 -5.49 -27.57
CA THR A 54 -10.44 -5.36 -27.47
C THR A 54 -10.03 -4.16 -26.62
N ALA A 55 -10.69 -3.02 -26.77
CA ALA A 55 -10.44 -1.83 -25.97
C ALA A 55 -10.72 -2.12 -24.47
N PHE A 56 -11.85 -2.76 -24.17
CA PHE A 56 -12.21 -3.13 -22.81
C PHE A 56 -11.24 -4.17 -22.20
N GLY A 57 -10.89 -5.20 -22.97
CA GLY A 57 -9.93 -6.22 -22.55
C GLY A 57 -8.54 -5.63 -22.27
N THR A 58 -8.08 -4.71 -23.10
CA THR A 58 -6.80 -4.01 -22.93
C THR A 58 -6.81 -3.13 -21.67
N GLN A 59 -7.89 -2.38 -21.43
CA GLN A 59 -8.02 -1.56 -20.23
C GLN A 59 -8.04 -2.44 -18.97
N THR A 60 -8.74 -3.56 -19.00
CA THR A 60 -8.77 -4.52 -17.89
C THR A 60 -7.40 -5.12 -17.62
N ALA A 61 -6.67 -5.53 -18.67
CA ALA A 61 -5.32 -6.06 -18.56
C ALA A 61 -4.35 -5.04 -17.93
N ARG A 62 -4.45 -3.77 -18.36
CA ARG A 62 -3.67 -2.66 -17.79
C ARG A 62 -3.94 -2.47 -16.29
N ILE A 63 -5.21 -2.38 -15.91
CA ILE A 63 -5.60 -2.20 -14.49
C ILE A 63 -5.09 -3.39 -13.67
N ASN A 64 -5.28 -4.62 -14.12
CA ASN A 64 -4.84 -5.82 -13.41
C ASN A 64 -3.32 -5.87 -13.26
N SER A 65 -2.55 -5.45 -14.28
CA SER A 65 -1.09 -5.36 -14.22
C SER A 65 -0.64 -4.38 -13.14
N LEU A 66 -1.23 -3.18 -13.09
CA LEU A 66 -0.91 -2.16 -12.09
C LEU A 66 -1.29 -2.60 -10.66
N LEU A 67 -2.45 -3.25 -10.51
CA LEU A 67 -2.88 -3.78 -9.21
C LEU A 67 -1.97 -4.91 -8.72
N LYS A 68 -1.55 -5.82 -9.63
CA LYS A 68 -0.60 -6.88 -9.30
C LYS A 68 0.74 -6.31 -8.87
N PHE A 69 1.25 -5.31 -9.58
CA PHE A 69 2.48 -4.64 -9.26
C PHE A 69 2.40 -3.95 -7.89
N SER A 70 1.32 -3.20 -7.62
CA SER A 70 1.10 -2.54 -6.34
C SER A 70 1.09 -3.55 -5.18
N ARG A 71 0.35 -4.66 -5.29
CA ARG A 71 0.33 -5.71 -4.26
C ARG A 71 1.70 -6.34 -4.02
N SER A 72 2.48 -6.53 -5.06
CA SER A 72 3.85 -7.06 -4.95
C SER A 72 4.75 -6.11 -4.18
N GLN A 73 4.63 -4.80 -4.42
CA GLN A 73 5.38 -3.78 -3.69
C GLN A 73 5.00 -3.73 -2.21
N GLU A 74 3.70 -3.78 -1.90
CA GLU A 74 3.23 -3.80 -0.51
C GLU A 74 3.76 -5.03 0.23
N ASN A 75 3.69 -6.21 -0.37
CA ASN A 75 4.21 -7.43 0.23
C ASN A 75 5.73 -7.36 0.48
N ALA A 76 6.49 -6.79 -0.45
CA ALA A 76 7.94 -6.61 -0.29
C ALA A 76 8.26 -5.60 0.83
N ALA A 77 7.49 -4.50 0.91
CA ALA A 77 7.64 -3.51 1.97
C ALA A 77 7.27 -4.09 3.34
N ASP A 78 6.21 -4.91 3.42
CA ASP A 78 5.82 -5.60 4.66
C ASP A 78 6.90 -6.58 5.13
N GLN A 79 7.47 -7.35 4.21
CA GLN A 79 8.56 -8.27 4.53
C GLN A 79 9.80 -7.54 5.04
N ALA A 80 10.17 -6.44 4.38
CA ALA A 80 11.27 -5.59 4.83
C ALA A 80 10.98 -4.99 6.21
N ALA A 81 9.76 -4.48 6.43
CA ALA A 81 9.33 -3.91 7.69
C ALA A 81 9.44 -4.91 8.85
N VAL A 82 8.92 -6.13 8.66
CA VAL A 82 9.00 -7.19 9.66
C VAL A 82 10.47 -7.52 9.98
N ASN A 83 11.33 -7.66 8.95
CA ASN A 83 12.75 -7.91 9.15
C ASN A 83 13.43 -6.79 9.92
N TYR A 84 13.14 -5.52 9.64
CA TYR A 84 13.69 -4.37 10.37
C TYR A 84 13.22 -4.34 11.82
N LEU A 85 11.94 -4.62 12.07
CA LEU A 85 11.39 -4.68 13.42
C LEU A 85 12.06 -5.80 14.24
N ILE A 86 12.19 -7.00 13.67
CA ILE A 86 12.85 -8.14 14.33
C ILE A 86 14.32 -7.80 14.61
N ALA A 87 15.04 -7.25 13.64
CA ALA A 87 16.46 -6.88 13.79
C ALA A 87 16.70 -5.80 14.85
N THR A 88 15.67 -5.06 15.24
CA THR A 88 15.71 -4.04 16.30
C THR A 88 15.02 -4.46 17.59
N ASP A 89 14.82 -5.76 17.80
CA ASP A 89 14.08 -6.32 18.96
C ASP A 89 12.73 -5.65 19.20
N THR A 90 12.05 -5.32 18.10
CA THR A 90 10.72 -4.68 18.13
C THR A 90 9.67 -5.65 17.61
N SER A 91 8.60 -5.85 18.38
CA SER A 91 7.50 -6.73 17.96
C SER A 91 6.76 -6.17 16.75
N PRO A 92 6.47 -6.99 15.72
CA PRO A 92 5.62 -6.61 14.60
C PRO A 92 4.12 -6.43 14.96
N LEU A 93 3.72 -6.67 16.22
CA LEU A 93 2.33 -6.58 16.67
C LEU A 93 1.69 -5.22 16.36
N GLY A 94 2.41 -4.12 16.58
CA GLY A 94 1.91 -2.78 16.26
C GLY A 94 1.68 -2.55 14.76
N MET A 95 2.41 -3.25 13.90
CA MET A 95 2.16 -3.27 12.46
C MET A 95 0.87 -4.05 12.14
N LEU A 96 0.67 -5.20 12.77
CA LEU A 96 -0.56 -5.99 12.64
C LEU A 96 -1.80 -5.20 13.07
N GLU A 97 -1.73 -4.51 14.20
CA GLU A 97 -2.83 -3.66 14.68
C GLU A 97 -3.16 -2.54 13.69
N PHE A 98 -2.15 -1.90 13.14
CA PHE A 98 -2.33 -0.86 12.14
C PHE A 98 -2.98 -1.40 10.84
N LEU A 99 -2.54 -2.57 10.35
CA LEU A 99 -3.16 -3.21 9.18
C LEU A 99 -4.63 -3.56 9.41
N LYS A 100 -5.00 -3.97 10.63
CA LYS A 100 -6.41 -4.21 10.98
C LYS A 100 -7.25 -2.92 10.98
N ILE A 101 -6.68 -1.80 11.39
CA ILE A 101 -7.36 -0.49 11.30
C ILE A 101 -7.59 -0.13 9.83
N LEU A 102 -6.61 -0.32 8.97
CA LEU A 102 -6.76 -0.08 7.54
C LEU A 102 -7.82 -0.99 6.90
N GLU A 103 -7.90 -2.25 7.32
CA GLU A 103 -8.95 -3.18 6.87
C GLU A 103 -10.35 -2.65 7.19
N GLN A 104 -10.53 -2.08 8.38
CA GLN A 104 -11.80 -1.46 8.75
C GLN A 104 -12.11 -0.21 7.91
N GLU A 105 -11.10 0.60 7.62
CA GLU A 105 -11.25 1.78 6.75
C GLU A 105 -11.62 1.41 5.30
N GLU A 106 -11.10 0.29 4.77
CA GLU A 106 -11.44 -0.18 3.43
C GLU A 106 -12.92 -0.55 3.27
N SER A 107 -13.59 -0.92 4.35
CA SER A 107 -15.04 -1.17 4.37
C SER A 107 -15.89 0.10 4.23
N LEU A 108 -15.28 1.27 4.42
CA LEU A 108 -15.95 2.56 4.29
C LEU A 108 -16.14 2.94 2.82
N VAL A 109 -17.07 3.86 2.57
CA VAL A 109 -17.24 4.50 1.25
C VAL A 109 -15.94 5.21 0.85
N ILE A 110 -15.58 5.15 -0.44
CA ILE A 110 -14.29 5.65 -0.98
C ILE A 110 -13.97 7.07 -0.50
N ASP A 111 -14.96 7.97 -0.47
CA ASP A 111 -14.80 9.37 -0.06
C ASP A 111 -14.44 9.55 1.44
N ARG A 112 -14.59 8.49 2.24
CA ARG A 112 -14.29 8.51 3.69
C ARG A 112 -13.01 7.76 4.04
N ARG A 113 -12.32 7.18 3.06
CA ARG A 113 -11.06 6.48 3.29
C ARG A 113 -9.93 7.48 3.48
N SER A 114 -8.99 7.14 4.36
CA SER A 114 -7.77 7.94 4.47
C SER A 114 -6.95 7.87 3.16
N GLN A 115 -6.18 8.92 2.91
CA GLN A 115 -5.25 8.94 1.77
C GLN A 115 -4.26 7.78 1.86
N TYR A 116 -3.85 7.41 3.06
CA TYR A 116 -2.93 6.28 3.27
C TYR A 116 -3.56 4.95 2.86
N ALA A 117 -4.81 4.66 3.25
CA ALA A 117 -5.52 3.45 2.82
C ALA A 117 -5.69 3.37 1.30
N THR A 118 -5.78 4.51 0.62
CA THR A 118 -5.89 4.56 -0.84
C THR A 118 -4.56 4.29 -1.54
N THR A 119 -3.44 4.79 -1.00
CA THR A 119 -2.11 4.63 -1.60
C THR A 119 -1.45 3.31 -1.24
N HIS A 120 -1.79 2.72 -0.10
CA HIS A 120 -1.30 1.44 0.41
C HIS A 120 -2.46 0.46 0.58
N PRO A 121 -2.98 -0.10 -0.53
CA PRO A 121 -4.16 -0.95 -0.49
C PRO A 121 -3.92 -2.13 0.43
N HIS A 122 -4.89 -2.33 1.31
CA HIS A 122 -4.90 -3.43 2.23
C HIS A 122 -5.26 -4.73 1.49
N THR A 123 -4.63 -5.81 1.85
CA THR A 123 -5.04 -7.14 1.44
C THR A 123 -5.04 -8.06 2.67
N HIS A 124 -6.05 -8.90 2.78
CA HIS A 124 -6.13 -9.91 3.84
C HIS A 124 -4.85 -10.75 3.95
N ASN A 125 -4.16 -10.97 2.83
CA ASN A 125 -2.88 -11.67 2.78
C ASN A 125 -1.77 -10.96 3.57
N ARG A 126 -1.76 -9.62 3.62
CA ARG A 126 -0.78 -8.83 4.40
C ARG A 126 -0.93 -9.07 5.90
N ILE A 127 -2.19 -9.05 6.40
CA ILE A 127 -2.49 -9.38 7.80
C ILE A 127 -2.02 -10.80 8.13
N ASN A 128 -2.37 -11.78 7.30
CA ASN A 128 -1.98 -13.16 7.51
C ASN A 128 -0.46 -13.34 7.50
N PHE A 129 0.24 -12.65 6.58
CA PHE A 129 1.70 -12.67 6.54
C PHE A 129 2.29 -12.17 7.86
N VAL A 130 1.91 -10.96 8.31
CA VAL A 130 2.46 -10.38 9.56
C VAL A 130 2.09 -11.22 10.78
N LYS A 131 0.88 -11.76 10.83
CA LYS A 131 0.46 -12.67 11.90
C LYS A 131 1.33 -13.92 11.96
N ASN A 132 1.57 -14.58 10.82
CA ASN A 132 2.43 -15.75 10.75
C ASN A 132 3.87 -15.42 11.19
N GLN A 133 4.38 -14.23 10.87
CA GLN A 133 5.70 -13.81 11.33
C GLN A 133 5.75 -13.60 12.85
N ILE A 134 4.70 -13.06 13.46
CA ILE A 134 4.61 -12.93 14.92
C ILE A 134 4.64 -14.30 15.59
N ASP A 135 3.92 -15.27 15.03
CA ASP A 135 3.85 -16.64 15.56
C ASP A 135 5.21 -17.37 15.51
N LEU A 136 6.07 -16.99 14.54
CA LEU A 136 7.45 -17.53 14.42
C LEU A 136 8.43 -16.94 15.46
N TYR A 137 8.13 -15.78 16.02
CA TYR A 137 8.99 -15.08 16.97
C TYR A 137 8.24 -14.75 18.28
N PRO A 138 7.78 -15.75 19.03
CA PRO A 138 6.97 -15.54 20.24
C PRO A 138 7.73 -14.78 21.34
N ASP A 139 9.05 -14.84 21.36
CA ASP A 139 9.88 -14.15 22.34
C ASP A 139 9.99 -12.64 22.11
N LEU A 140 9.61 -12.15 20.92
CA LEU A 140 9.43 -10.74 20.62
C LEU A 140 8.11 -10.21 21.21
N SER A 141 7.76 -10.69 22.40
CA SER A 141 6.65 -10.16 23.20
C SER A 141 6.78 -8.64 23.31
N PRO A 142 5.66 -7.89 23.38
CA PRO A 142 5.65 -6.43 23.44
C PRO A 142 6.20 -5.89 24.76
N ARG A 143 7.39 -6.31 25.15
CA ARG A 143 8.20 -5.64 26.16
C ARG A 143 8.71 -4.34 25.53
N LEU A 144 7.79 -3.43 25.25
CA LEU A 144 8.18 -2.05 25.16
C LEU A 144 8.79 -1.71 26.52
N ASP A 145 10.11 -1.71 26.58
CA ASP A 145 10.86 -1.08 27.65
C ASP A 145 10.16 0.26 27.94
N ALA A 146 9.90 0.56 29.21
CA ALA A 146 9.20 1.77 29.61
C ALA A 146 9.82 3.02 28.96
N GLN A 147 11.13 3.02 28.74
CA GLN A 147 11.86 4.09 28.07
C GLN A 147 11.53 4.18 26.56
N LYS A 148 11.38 3.05 25.86
CA LYS A 148 10.97 3.03 24.44
C LYS A 148 9.51 3.51 24.30
N ARG A 149 8.66 3.17 25.24
CA ARG A 149 7.26 3.64 25.28
C ARG A 149 7.18 5.15 25.49
N ASP A 150 7.89 5.68 26.48
CA ASP A 150 7.94 7.11 26.76
C ASP A 150 8.44 7.92 25.53
N ARG A 151 9.50 7.46 24.85
CA ARG A 151 9.98 8.08 23.63
C ARG A 151 8.93 8.05 22.51
N HIS A 152 8.25 6.95 22.31
CA HIS A 152 7.18 6.80 21.34
C HIS A 152 6.02 7.77 21.62
N ASP A 153 5.57 7.86 22.86
CA ASP A 153 4.47 8.71 23.29
C ASP A 153 4.82 10.20 23.12
N ARG A 154 6.08 10.58 23.40
CA ARG A 154 6.57 11.94 23.15
C ARG A 154 6.58 12.28 21.64
N VAL A 155 6.96 11.35 20.80
CA VAL A 155 6.92 11.56 19.32
C VAL A 155 5.49 11.76 18.86
N ILE A 156 4.56 10.91 19.33
CA ILE A 156 3.13 11.05 18.99
C ILE A 156 2.57 12.38 19.50
N ALA A 157 2.84 12.74 20.75
CA ALA A 157 2.39 14.01 21.30
C ALA A 157 2.90 15.20 20.50
N LYS A 158 4.17 15.17 20.06
CA LYS A 158 4.75 16.21 19.22
C LYS A 158 4.11 16.28 17.84
N LEU A 159 3.85 15.14 17.19
CA LEU A 159 3.16 15.10 15.90
C LEU A 159 1.74 15.65 15.99
N LEU A 160 0.98 15.26 17.02
CA LEU A 160 -0.38 15.77 17.25
C LEU A 160 -0.37 17.27 17.53
N SER A 161 0.59 17.76 18.30
CA SER A 161 0.77 19.22 18.55
C SER A 161 1.02 19.97 17.24
N LEU A 162 1.87 19.46 16.35
CA LEU A 162 2.16 20.09 15.06
C LEU A 162 0.92 20.13 14.15
N ILE A 163 0.11 19.07 14.15
CA ILE A 163 -1.14 19.02 13.37
C ILE A 163 -2.11 20.10 13.88
N HIS A 164 -2.28 20.25 15.20
CA HIS A 164 -3.15 21.26 15.78
C HIS A 164 -2.66 22.70 15.56
N ILE A 165 -1.36 22.91 15.47
CA ILE A 165 -0.77 24.23 15.18
C ILE A 165 -0.97 24.61 13.70
N SER A 166 -0.93 23.64 12.79
CA SER A 166 -1.08 23.87 11.35
C SER A 166 -2.55 24.04 10.89
N GLU A 167 -3.55 23.70 11.72
CA GLU A 167 -4.99 23.85 11.41
C GLU A 167 -5.76 24.75 12.42
N PRO A 168 -5.33 25.96 12.77
CA PRO A 168 -5.99 26.76 13.80
C PRO A 168 -7.35 27.37 13.40
N THR A 169 -7.79 27.23 12.15
CA THR A 169 -8.90 28.04 11.62
C THR A 169 -10.10 27.28 11.04
N ARG A 170 -10.13 25.97 11.08
CA ARG A 170 -11.26 25.21 10.48
C ARG A 170 -12.51 25.05 11.36
N HIS A 171 -12.47 25.53 12.61
CA HIS A 171 -13.60 25.39 13.55
C HIS A 171 -14.30 26.69 13.94
N LEU A 172 -14.09 27.79 13.20
CA LEU A 172 -14.72 29.11 13.50
C LEU A 172 -15.49 29.72 12.31
N LEU A 173 -16.09 28.91 11.44
CA LEU A 173 -17.12 29.39 10.51
C LEU A 173 -18.29 28.43 10.48
#